data_468d276e9b3cc29c3ffa225fb1f88fad
#
_entry.id   468d276e9b3cc29c3ffa225fb1f88fad
#
_cell.length_a   1.000
_cell.length_b   1.000
_cell.length_c   1.000
_cell.angle_alpha   90.00
_cell.angle_beta   90.00
_cell.angle_gamma   90.00
#
_symmetry.space_group_name_H-M   'P 1'
#
loop_
_entity.id
_entity.type
_entity.pdbx_description
1 polymer ?
#
loop_
_entity_poly.entity_id
_entity_poly.type
_entity_poly.pdbx_seq_one_letter_code
_entity_poly.pdbx_strand_id
1 'polypeptide(L)'
;MANKETYSAKHITALSPRNHLIKRINLTFSQELGDESYPFSSQKSVAIREYLDNSVGELIRKFGDRMRIHFYKDGAISVQDNGRGLPTDTTKNAHGEEVSGFIITLGTLQSGEQLGKSDDDSKTTSTNGLGAAASTMLSKRVDITVYKNKKKYTLSFKDGDPGYFDGDSVESNFTELKDLTYIKEEKDSRPAEEKKLFAQGTTVKSWLNNEVFSSPYPVDVDDLILRMKGVAFLLPGVTIEIVNEHRVMEDGSYQHEIFHFEDGIPQLVEYNQKGSPITPIYKFETKGSYVEKNVATQDPKTKKMVSKDVERTADIELAFGYDNDYDYSIDSYVNTIRTRLGGVHVEAFEEAITTAFNEKLSSMKGMLTAKDPVPTIDDYKEGLTAVLSLYISEPQYTSQIKEELGGRVVKRAIKQALYEAIKGFVEDKKNVDVVKRIGEKVIAAAKARQSRKEQLELKREKQKLTSNTSLPIKLVD
;
A
#
# COMPACT_ATOMS: atom_id res chain seq x y z
N MET A 1 -30.28 -47.46 -13.75
CA MET A 1 -28.83 -47.73 -13.53
C MET A 1 -28.08 -46.52 -14.02
N ALA A 2 -27.49 -45.73 -13.10
CA ALA A 2 -26.70 -44.59 -13.47
C ALA A 2 -25.37 -45.06 -14.07
N ASN A 3 -25.08 -44.67 -15.29
CA ASN A 3 -23.80 -44.91 -15.96
C ASN A 3 -22.70 -44.29 -15.08
N LYS A 4 -21.93 -45.12 -14.40
CA LYS A 4 -20.68 -44.65 -13.73
C LYS A 4 -19.68 -44.41 -14.83
N GLU A 5 -19.61 -43.15 -15.31
CA GLU A 5 -18.46 -42.71 -16.12
C GLU A 5 -17.19 -42.94 -15.32
N THR A 6 -16.32 -43.77 -15.84
CA THR A 6 -15.03 -44.06 -15.20
C THR A 6 -14.15 -42.80 -15.26
N TYR A 7 -13.82 -42.22 -14.13
CA TYR A 7 -12.91 -41.09 -14.07
C TYR A 7 -11.58 -41.44 -14.74
N SER A 8 -11.17 -40.68 -15.74
CA SER A 8 -9.94 -40.90 -16.49
C SER A 8 -9.19 -39.58 -16.74
N ALA A 9 -7.95 -39.69 -17.15
CA ALA A 9 -7.11 -38.51 -17.49
C ALA A 9 -7.76 -37.61 -18.57
N LYS A 10 -8.69 -38.13 -19.38
CA LYS A 10 -9.46 -37.36 -20.38
C LYS A 10 -10.37 -36.29 -19.73
N HIS A 11 -10.68 -36.42 -18.45
CA HIS A 11 -11.49 -35.44 -17.69
C HIS A 11 -10.65 -34.35 -17.06
N ILE A 12 -9.29 -34.40 -17.23
CA ILE A 12 -8.35 -33.41 -16.69
C ILE A 12 -7.95 -32.47 -17.82
N THR A 13 -8.25 -31.17 -17.66
CA THR A 13 -7.86 -30.12 -18.62
C THR A 13 -6.72 -29.30 -18.01
N ALA A 14 -5.57 -29.25 -18.70
CA ALA A 14 -4.51 -28.30 -18.40
C ALA A 14 -4.82 -26.96 -19.09
N LEU A 15 -4.79 -25.86 -18.34
CA LEU A 15 -4.97 -24.52 -18.86
C LEU A 15 -3.60 -23.85 -19.07
N SER A 16 -3.49 -23.00 -20.10
CA SER A 16 -2.36 -22.09 -20.22
C SER A 16 -2.33 -21.11 -19.01
N PRO A 17 -1.18 -20.52 -18.66
CA PRO A 17 -1.09 -19.55 -17.58
C PRO A 17 -2.13 -18.44 -17.70
N ARG A 18 -2.30 -17.85 -18.87
CA ARG A 18 -3.30 -16.81 -19.16
C ARG A 18 -4.72 -17.31 -18.92
N ASN A 19 -5.10 -18.45 -19.46
CA ASN A 19 -6.45 -19.03 -19.29
C ASN A 19 -6.72 -19.38 -17.82
N HIS A 20 -5.71 -19.82 -17.09
CA HIS A 20 -5.81 -20.04 -15.64
C HIS A 20 -6.09 -18.72 -14.89
N LEU A 21 -5.37 -17.64 -15.23
CA LEU A 21 -5.60 -16.31 -14.65
C LEU A 21 -7.03 -15.82 -14.94
N ILE A 22 -7.48 -15.89 -16.20
CA ILE A 22 -8.85 -15.46 -16.57
C ILE A 22 -9.89 -16.25 -15.77
N LYS A 23 -9.75 -17.57 -15.71
CA LYS A 23 -10.68 -18.42 -14.96
C LYS A 23 -10.66 -18.19 -13.45
N ARG A 24 -9.57 -17.66 -12.91
CA ARG A 24 -9.32 -17.43 -11.49
C ARG A 24 -8.97 -15.98 -11.17
N ILE A 25 -9.49 -15.05 -11.97
CA ILE A 25 -9.15 -13.62 -11.88
C ILE A 25 -9.37 -13.05 -10.47
N ASN A 26 -10.41 -13.50 -9.78
CA ASN A 26 -10.74 -13.09 -8.40
C ASN A 26 -9.67 -13.49 -7.37
N LEU A 27 -8.87 -14.52 -7.65
CA LEU A 27 -7.76 -14.91 -6.76
C LEU A 27 -6.55 -13.99 -6.93
N THR A 28 -6.36 -13.43 -8.13
CA THR A 28 -5.19 -12.60 -8.45
C THR A 28 -5.47 -11.12 -8.18
N PHE A 29 -6.66 -10.63 -8.57
CA PHE A 29 -7.01 -9.22 -8.51
C PHE A 29 -8.18 -8.90 -7.57
N SER A 30 -8.36 -9.67 -6.52
CA SER A 30 -9.45 -9.63 -5.55
C SER A 30 -10.82 -10.06 -6.10
N GLN A 31 -11.66 -10.47 -5.21
CA GLN A 31 -13.07 -10.73 -5.48
C GLN A 31 -13.80 -9.39 -5.37
N GLU A 32 -14.49 -8.98 -6.43
CA GLU A 32 -15.49 -7.94 -6.29
C GLU A 32 -16.59 -8.46 -5.38
N LEU A 33 -16.62 -7.92 -4.20
CA LEU A 33 -17.84 -7.91 -3.44
C LEU A 33 -18.72 -6.88 -4.17
N GLY A 34 -19.81 -7.29 -4.75
CA GLY A 34 -20.75 -6.43 -5.50
C GLY A 34 -21.49 -5.46 -4.60
N ASP A 35 -20.75 -4.73 -3.79
CA ASP A 35 -21.20 -3.73 -2.85
C ASP A 35 -20.78 -2.35 -3.38
N GLU A 36 -21.78 -1.52 -3.66
CA GLU A 36 -21.59 -0.13 -4.06
C GLU A 36 -20.75 0.68 -3.05
N SER A 37 -20.57 0.17 -1.82
CA SER A 37 -19.76 0.78 -0.77
C SER A 37 -18.24 0.64 -0.95
N TYR A 38 -17.74 -0.19 -1.91
CA TYR A 38 -16.31 -0.39 -2.20
C TYR A 38 -15.96 -0.20 -3.69
N PRO A 39 -16.17 1.00 -4.27
CA PRO A 39 -15.81 1.26 -5.66
C PRO A 39 -14.29 1.20 -5.92
N PHE A 40 -13.46 1.23 -4.86
CA PHE A 40 -12.01 1.39 -4.91
C PHE A 40 -11.21 0.12 -5.24
N SER A 41 -11.85 -1.01 -5.44
CA SER A 41 -11.18 -2.30 -5.69
C SER A 41 -11.53 -2.91 -7.03
N SER A 42 -11.79 -2.10 -8.07
CA SER A 42 -11.99 -2.68 -9.39
C SER A 42 -10.76 -3.50 -9.79
N GLN A 43 -10.98 -4.69 -10.30
CA GLN A 43 -9.90 -5.59 -10.77
C GLN A 43 -8.95 -4.88 -11.73
N LYS A 44 -9.47 -3.97 -12.56
CA LYS A 44 -8.71 -3.16 -13.49
C LYS A 44 -7.80 -2.16 -12.78
N SER A 45 -8.29 -1.51 -11.71
CA SER A 45 -7.46 -0.63 -10.87
C SER A 45 -6.34 -1.42 -10.18
N VAL A 46 -6.63 -2.63 -9.67
CA VAL A 46 -5.61 -3.50 -9.07
C VAL A 46 -4.56 -3.91 -10.11
N ALA A 47 -4.96 -4.26 -11.34
CA ALA A 47 -4.03 -4.59 -12.41
C ALA A 47 -3.08 -3.41 -12.76
N ILE A 48 -3.58 -2.18 -12.78
CA ILE A 48 -2.74 -0.99 -13.02
C ILE A 48 -1.82 -0.70 -11.82
N ARG A 49 -2.28 -0.92 -10.60
CA ARG A 49 -1.46 -0.76 -9.39
C ARG A 49 -0.18 -1.59 -9.44
N GLU A 50 -0.20 -2.76 -10.06
CA GLU A 50 1.00 -3.61 -10.17
C GLU A 50 2.12 -2.95 -10.98
N TYR A 51 1.80 -2.19 -12.04
CA TYR A 51 2.79 -1.39 -12.75
C TYR A 51 3.25 -0.18 -11.94
N LEU A 52 2.31 0.51 -11.25
CA LEU A 52 2.64 1.62 -10.35
C LEU A 52 3.59 1.16 -9.25
N ASP A 53 3.29 0.04 -8.59
CA ASP A 53 4.07 -0.49 -7.47
C ASP A 53 5.50 -0.88 -7.88
N ASN A 54 5.71 -1.34 -9.10
CA ASN A 54 7.05 -1.59 -9.63
C ASN A 54 7.87 -0.30 -9.75
N SER A 55 7.29 0.77 -10.31
CA SER A 55 7.95 2.06 -10.42
C SER A 55 8.16 2.69 -9.03
N VAL A 56 7.18 2.63 -8.14
CA VAL A 56 7.31 3.07 -6.73
C VAL A 56 8.44 2.31 -6.03
N GLY A 57 8.62 1.01 -6.31
CA GLY A 57 9.72 0.21 -5.80
C GLY A 57 11.11 0.75 -6.16
N GLU A 58 11.29 1.31 -7.37
CA GLU A 58 12.53 1.98 -7.76
C GLU A 58 12.75 3.29 -6.98
N LEU A 59 11.67 4.05 -6.74
CA LEU A 59 11.72 5.30 -5.97
C LEU A 59 12.03 5.05 -4.48
N ILE A 60 11.41 4.05 -3.85
CA ILE A 60 11.68 3.66 -2.46
C ILE A 60 13.17 3.30 -2.27
N ARG A 61 13.74 2.57 -3.24
CA ARG A 61 15.15 2.16 -3.24
C ARG A 61 16.10 3.28 -3.67
N LYS A 62 15.57 4.48 -3.96
CA LYS A 62 16.32 5.68 -4.36
C LYS A 62 17.12 5.49 -5.66
N PHE A 63 16.64 4.64 -6.56
CA PHE A 63 17.20 4.50 -7.90
C PHE A 63 16.66 5.53 -8.88
N GLY A 64 15.58 6.20 -8.52
CA GLY A 64 14.97 7.34 -9.21
C GLY A 64 14.28 8.25 -8.22
N ASP A 65 13.85 9.41 -8.71
CA ASP A 65 13.16 10.45 -7.96
C ASP A 65 11.92 11.00 -8.68
N ARG A 66 11.58 10.42 -9.84
CA ARG A 66 10.49 10.91 -10.68
C ARG A 66 9.68 9.78 -11.28
N MET A 67 8.36 10.00 -11.31
CA MET A 67 7.39 9.12 -11.95
C MET A 67 6.37 9.96 -12.72
N ARG A 68 5.92 9.49 -13.90
CA ARG A 68 4.82 10.06 -14.67
C ARG A 68 3.77 9.01 -14.97
N ILE A 69 2.51 9.35 -14.77
CA ILE A 69 1.35 8.51 -15.07
C ILE A 69 0.47 9.24 -16.05
N HIS A 70 0.07 8.58 -17.13
CA HIS A 70 -0.78 9.21 -18.15
C HIS A 70 -1.96 8.30 -18.49
N PHE A 71 -3.17 8.81 -18.26
CA PHE A 71 -4.43 8.20 -18.63
C PHE A 71 -4.88 8.78 -19.96
N TYR A 72 -4.80 7.97 -21.02
CA TYR A 72 -5.10 8.40 -22.40
C TYR A 72 -6.58 8.21 -22.74
N LYS A 73 -7.11 9.05 -23.64
CA LYS A 73 -8.49 8.93 -24.14
C LYS A 73 -8.83 7.59 -24.77
N ASP A 74 -7.86 6.93 -25.37
CA ASP A 74 -8.02 5.62 -26.02
C ASP A 74 -8.11 4.45 -25.02
N GLY A 75 -8.08 4.77 -23.71
CA GLY A 75 -8.12 3.78 -22.64
C GLY A 75 -6.77 3.20 -22.27
N ALA A 76 -5.68 3.65 -22.91
CA ALA A 76 -4.34 3.30 -22.49
C ALA A 76 -3.98 3.97 -21.16
N ILE A 77 -3.11 3.34 -20.40
CA ILE A 77 -2.49 3.92 -19.22
C ILE A 77 -0.99 3.69 -19.33
N SER A 78 -0.18 4.75 -19.21
CA SER A 78 1.26 4.61 -19.13
C SER A 78 1.78 4.96 -17.75
N VAL A 79 2.77 4.19 -17.31
CA VAL A 79 3.55 4.41 -16.10
C VAL A 79 5.00 4.51 -16.49
N GLN A 80 5.63 5.64 -16.19
CA GLN A 80 7.03 5.94 -16.49
C GLN A 80 7.75 6.29 -15.20
N ASP A 81 8.94 5.73 -15.00
CA ASP A 81 9.87 6.11 -13.93
C ASP A 81 11.25 6.46 -14.50
N ASN A 82 12.06 7.11 -13.67
CA ASN A 82 13.47 7.37 -13.98
C ASN A 82 14.43 6.47 -13.17
N GLY A 83 13.98 5.28 -12.78
CA GLY A 83 14.76 4.26 -12.09
C GLY A 83 15.85 3.62 -12.94
N ARG A 84 16.30 2.43 -12.55
CA ARG A 84 17.39 1.69 -13.25
C ARG A 84 17.03 1.22 -14.66
N GLY A 85 15.75 1.17 -14.99
CA GLY A 85 15.22 0.52 -16.17
C GLY A 85 15.24 -1.01 -16.06
N LEU A 86 14.34 -1.70 -16.73
CA LEU A 86 14.31 -3.16 -16.75
C LEU A 86 15.63 -3.73 -17.29
N PRO A 87 16.01 -4.95 -16.89
CA PRO A 87 17.17 -5.64 -17.44
C PRO A 87 17.07 -5.80 -18.96
N THR A 88 18.11 -5.41 -19.68
CA THR A 88 18.19 -5.51 -21.15
C THR A 88 19.02 -6.70 -21.63
N ASP A 89 19.61 -7.42 -20.71
CA ASP A 89 20.32 -8.68 -20.90
C ASP A 89 19.39 -9.90 -20.86
N THR A 90 19.95 -11.07 -21.07
CA THR A 90 19.21 -12.34 -21.07
C THR A 90 19.44 -13.11 -19.78
N THR A 91 18.47 -13.96 -19.44
CA THR A 91 18.55 -14.92 -18.34
C THR A 91 17.81 -16.21 -18.71
N LYS A 92 17.96 -17.24 -17.88
CA LYS A 92 17.22 -18.50 -18.07
C LYS A 92 15.89 -18.48 -17.34
N ASN A 93 14.83 -18.88 -18.06
CA ASN A 93 13.52 -19.11 -17.46
C ASN A 93 13.48 -20.44 -16.66
N ALA A 94 12.34 -20.78 -16.07
CA ALA A 94 12.17 -22.02 -15.30
C ALA A 94 12.37 -23.32 -16.12
N HIS A 95 12.28 -23.25 -17.45
CA HIS A 95 12.50 -24.36 -18.38
C HIS A 95 13.95 -24.45 -18.88
N GLY A 96 14.82 -23.51 -18.44
CA GLY A 96 16.24 -23.45 -18.85
C GLY A 96 16.45 -22.75 -20.21
N GLU A 97 15.42 -22.17 -20.82
CA GLU A 97 15.50 -21.43 -22.07
C GLU A 97 16.00 -20.00 -21.80
N GLU A 98 16.87 -19.49 -22.67
CA GLU A 98 17.30 -18.08 -22.59
C GLU A 98 16.19 -17.16 -23.07
N VAL A 99 15.87 -16.16 -22.24
CA VAL A 99 14.85 -15.15 -22.50
C VAL A 99 15.36 -13.77 -22.11
N SER A 100 14.82 -12.73 -22.73
CA SER A 100 15.16 -11.35 -22.40
C SER A 100 14.66 -10.95 -21.01
N GLY A 101 15.33 -9.97 -20.39
CA GLY A 101 14.94 -9.41 -19.10
C GLY A 101 13.52 -8.85 -19.11
N PHE A 102 13.00 -8.36 -20.25
CA PHE A 102 11.63 -7.87 -20.38
C PHE A 102 10.62 -9.02 -20.25
N ILE A 103 10.88 -10.13 -20.96
CA ILE A 103 10.00 -11.31 -20.94
C ILE A 103 9.99 -11.95 -19.55
N ILE A 104 11.16 -12.09 -18.91
CA ILE A 104 11.19 -12.69 -17.56
C ILE A 104 10.45 -11.82 -16.55
N THR A 105 10.55 -10.49 -16.65
CA THR A 105 9.98 -9.58 -15.66
C THR A 105 8.47 -9.35 -15.84
N LEU A 106 8.01 -9.17 -17.08
CA LEU A 106 6.63 -8.76 -17.38
C LEU A 106 5.80 -9.82 -18.14
N GLY A 107 6.44 -10.87 -18.63
CA GLY A 107 5.78 -11.95 -19.36
C GLY A 107 5.76 -13.29 -18.62
N THR A 108 6.48 -13.43 -17.47
CA THR A 108 6.60 -14.69 -16.76
C THR A 108 6.05 -14.56 -15.33
N LEU A 109 5.11 -15.42 -14.98
CA LEU A 109 4.58 -15.48 -13.60
C LEU A 109 5.64 -16.00 -12.64
N GLN A 110 5.59 -15.52 -11.38
CA GLN A 110 6.52 -15.91 -10.30
C GLN A 110 7.98 -15.59 -10.64
N SER A 111 8.21 -14.48 -11.31
CA SER A 111 9.54 -13.96 -11.59
C SER A 111 9.73 -12.61 -10.90
N GLY A 112 10.97 -12.31 -10.54
CA GLY A 112 11.30 -11.00 -9.93
C GLY A 112 12.61 -11.05 -9.15
N GLU A 113 13.25 -9.90 -9.01
CA GLU A 113 14.53 -9.72 -8.29
C GLU A 113 14.49 -10.24 -6.85
N GLN A 114 13.32 -10.21 -6.24
CA GLN A 114 13.09 -10.58 -4.83
C GLN A 114 13.11 -12.10 -4.59
N LEU A 115 12.70 -12.91 -5.57
CA LEU A 115 12.60 -14.36 -5.40
C LEU A 115 13.96 -15.08 -5.25
N GLY A 116 15.07 -14.38 -5.54
CA GLY A 116 16.43 -14.93 -5.48
C GLY A 116 17.33 -14.32 -4.40
N LYS A 117 16.89 -13.31 -3.66
CA LYS A 117 17.72 -12.61 -2.66
C LYS A 117 17.46 -13.09 -1.24
N SER A 118 18.54 -13.10 -0.44
CA SER A 118 18.49 -13.28 1.01
C SER A 118 17.98 -11.99 1.68
N ASP A 119 17.11 -12.13 2.55
CA ASP A 119 16.50 -11.48 3.72
C ASP A 119 16.74 -9.98 4.04
N ASP A 120 17.58 -9.22 3.36
CA ASP A 120 18.01 -7.89 3.85
C ASP A 120 17.39 -6.69 3.12
N ASP A 121 16.56 -6.88 2.10
CA ASP A 121 15.91 -5.81 1.33
C ASP A 121 14.46 -5.59 1.78
N SER A 122 14.27 -4.98 2.96
CA SER A 122 12.96 -4.75 3.58
C SER A 122 12.08 -3.74 2.81
N LYS A 123 12.64 -3.03 1.83
CA LYS A 123 11.95 -1.93 1.14
C LYS A 123 11.44 -2.33 -0.25
N THR A 124 10.33 -3.05 -0.28
CA THR A 124 9.69 -3.45 -1.54
C THR A 124 8.18 -3.40 -1.46
N THR A 125 7.54 -2.97 -2.55
CA THR A 125 6.09 -2.98 -2.72
C THR A 125 5.55 -4.28 -3.32
N SER A 126 6.38 -4.98 -4.11
CA SER A 126 6.01 -6.24 -4.79
C SER A 126 6.49 -7.44 -4.00
N THR A 127 5.57 -8.27 -3.51
CA THR A 127 5.87 -9.41 -2.65
C THR A 127 5.94 -10.74 -3.40
N ASN A 128 5.24 -10.93 -4.51
CA ASN A 128 5.01 -12.26 -5.08
C ASN A 128 5.49 -12.44 -6.53
N GLY A 129 5.99 -11.39 -7.21
CA GLY A 129 6.42 -11.47 -8.62
C GLY A 129 5.32 -11.95 -9.59
N LEU A 130 4.05 -11.78 -9.21
CA LEU A 130 2.90 -12.26 -9.99
C LEU A 130 2.17 -11.13 -10.71
N GLY A 131 2.09 -9.95 -10.10
CA GLY A 131 1.11 -8.94 -10.46
C GLY A 131 1.34 -8.33 -11.83
N ALA A 132 2.53 -7.80 -12.11
CA ALA A 132 2.82 -7.15 -13.39
C ALA A 132 2.73 -8.13 -14.57
N ALA A 133 3.21 -9.36 -14.41
CA ALA A 133 3.08 -10.39 -15.44
C ALA A 133 1.62 -10.78 -15.66
N ALA A 134 0.83 -10.92 -14.58
CA ALA A 134 -0.60 -11.18 -14.70
C ALA A 134 -1.33 -10.02 -15.40
N SER A 135 -1.01 -8.77 -15.05
CA SER A 135 -1.58 -7.58 -15.71
C SER A 135 -1.23 -7.53 -17.20
N THR A 136 0.01 -7.92 -17.56
CA THR A 136 0.44 -8.03 -18.96
C THR A 136 -0.36 -9.10 -19.71
N MET A 137 -0.57 -10.27 -19.12
CA MET A 137 -1.36 -11.36 -19.72
C MET A 137 -2.84 -11.03 -19.87
N LEU A 138 -3.36 -10.09 -19.08
CA LEU A 138 -4.76 -9.65 -19.12
C LEU A 138 -4.96 -8.33 -19.88
N SER A 139 -3.93 -7.85 -20.56
CA SER A 139 -3.99 -6.68 -21.43
C SER A 139 -4.08 -7.07 -22.89
N LYS A 140 -4.87 -6.35 -23.70
CA LYS A 140 -4.90 -6.50 -25.16
C LYS A 140 -3.53 -6.16 -25.78
N ARG A 141 -2.90 -5.11 -25.21
CA ARG A 141 -1.58 -4.63 -25.63
C ARG A 141 -0.82 -4.07 -24.44
N VAL A 142 0.45 -4.38 -24.36
CA VAL A 142 1.41 -3.71 -23.47
C VAL A 142 2.65 -3.34 -24.28
N ASP A 143 3.02 -2.08 -24.27
CA ASP A 143 4.27 -1.59 -24.85
C ASP A 143 5.25 -1.24 -23.74
N ILE A 144 6.43 -1.80 -23.82
CA ILE A 144 7.53 -1.53 -22.89
C ILE A 144 8.59 -0.72 -23.61
N THR A 145 9.00 0.38 -23.00
CA THR A 145 10.15 1.17 -23.43
C THR A 145 11.10 1.35 -22.26
N VAL A 146 12.35 1.01 -22.46
CA VAL A 146 13.43 1.25 -21.50
C VAL A 146 14.46 2.18 -22.11
N TYR A 147 14.83 3.22 -21.37
CA TYR A 147 15.93 4.08 -21.71
C TYR A 147 17.11 3.79 -20.80
N LYS A 148 18.24 3.39 -21.39
CA LYS A 148 19.46 3.04 -20.67
C LYS A 148 20.68 3.23 -21.57
N ASN A 149 21.77 3.76 -21.04
CA ASN A 149 23.03 3.92 -21.78
C ASN A 149 22.87 4.69 -23.10
N LYS A 150 22.01 5.73 -23.15
CA LYS A 150 21.69 6.54 -24.33
C LYS A 150 21.03 5.75 -25.48
N LYS A 151 20.46 4.60 -25.19
CA LYS A 151 19.72 3.75 -26.08
C LYS A 151 18.27 3.63 -25.65
N LYS A 152 17.40 3.31 -26.59
CA LYS A 152 16.00 2.97 -26.39
C LYS A 152 15.82 1.49 -26.69
N TYR A 153 15.25 0.75 -25.76
CA TYR A 153 14.92 -0.66 -25.91
C TYR A 153 13.41 -0.81 -25.87
N THR A 154 12.84 -1.59 -26.80
CA THR A 154 11.39 -1.78 -26.86
C THR A 154 11.01 -3.23 -27.06
N LEU A 155 9.89 -3.62 -26.49
CA LEU A 155 9.19 -4.87 -26.68
C LEU A 155 7.70 -4.63 -26.43
N SER A 156 6.83 -5.35 -27.15
CA SER A 156 5.39 -5.32 -26.89
C SER A 156 4.88 -6.70 -26.53
N PHE A 157 3.70 -6.73 -25.91
CA PHE A 157 2.94 -7.95 -25.65
C PHE A 157 1.51 -7.78 -26.19
N LYS A 158 0.98 -8.84 -26.76
CA LYS A 158 -0.44 -8.99 -27.10
C LYS A 158 -1.02 -10.17 -26.34
N ASP A 159 -2.00 -9.91 -25.47
CA ASP A 159 -2.64 -10.96 -24.66
C ASP A 159 -1.62 -11.83 -23.86
N GLY A 160 -0.45 -11.24 -23.54
CA GLY A 160 0.64 -11.90 -22.83
C GLY A 160 1.74 -12.49 -23.72
N ASP A 161 1.53 -12.61 -25.02
CA ASP A 161 2.53 -13.12 -25.96
C ASP A 161 3.49 -12.00 -26.40
N PRO A 162 4.83 -12.20 -26.33
CA PRO A 162 5.81 -11.17 -26.68
C PRO A 162 5.94 -10.98 -28.20
N GLY A 163 6.13 -9.73 -28.64
CA GLY A 163 6.27 -9.40 -30.04
C GLY A 163 6.34 -7.90 -30.32
N TYR A 164 5.88 -7.50 -31.50
CA TYR A 164 5.87 -6.11 -31.96
C TYR A 164 4.60 -5.78 -32.72
N PHE A 165 4.10 -4.55 -32.52
CA PHE A 165 3.04 -3.97 -33.36
C PHE A 165 3.66 -3.11 -34.46
N ASP A 166 3.01 -3.07 -35.64
CA ASP A 166 3.43 -2.24 -36.79
C ASP A 166 2.90 -0.79 -36.72
N GLY A 167 2.13 -0.44 -35.69
CA GLY A 167 1.58 0.90 -35.47
C GLY A 167 1.23 1.16 -34.02
N ASP A 168 0.75 2.37 -33.74
CA ASP A 168 0.48 2.85 -32.36
C ASP A 168 -0.91 2.46 -31.84
N SER A 169 -1.84 2.07 -32.72
CA SER A 169 -3.18 1.63 -32.34
C SER A 169 -3.18 0.24 -31.70
N VAL A 170 -4.06 0.00 -30.74
CA VAL A 170 -4.29 -1.32 -30.15
C VAL A 170 -4.72 -2.36 -31.19
N GLU A 171 -5.31 -1.91 -32.29
CA GLU A 171 -5.77 -2.76 -33.41
C GLU A 171 -4.69 -2.96 -34.51
N SER A 172 -3.47 -2.41 -34.33
CA SER A 172 -2.35 -2.59 -35.26
C SER A 172 -1.97 -4.07 -35.39
N ASN A 173 -1.37 -4.46 -36.54
CA ASN A 173 -0.96 -5.84 -36.71
C ASN A 173 0.16 -6.20 -35.74
N PHE A 174 0.07 -7.40 -35.17
CA PHE A 174 1.04 -7.92 -34.23
C PHE A 174 1.85 -9.03 -34.87
N THR A 175 3.15 -8.98 -34.68
CA THR A 175 4.09 -10.03 -35.06
C THR A 175 4.69 -10.64 -33.82
N GLU A 176 4.37 -11.92 -33.55
CA GLU A 176 4.89 -12.67 -32.42
C GLU A 176 6.42 -12.89 -32.55
N LEU A 177 7.10 -12.79 -31.41
CA LEU A 177 8.53 -12.98 -31.32
C LEU A 177 8.90 -14.46 -31.41
N LYS A 178 9.79 -14.82 -32.34
CA LYS A 178 10.33 -16.19 -32.46
C LYS A 178 11.56 -16.41 -31.59
N ASP A 179 12.38 -15.38 -31.44
CA ASP A 179 13.59 -15.37 -30.62
C ASP A 179 13.29 -14.61 -29.31
N LEU A 180 13.09 -15.34 -28.25
CA LEU A 180 12.73 -14.78 -26.92
C LEU A 180 13.88 -14.00 -26.26
N THR A 181 15.07 -14.00 -26.84
CA THR A 181 16.20 -13.20 -26.36
C THR A 181 16.24 -11.80 -26.97
N TYR A 182 15.51 -11.60 -28.08
CA TYR A 182 15.55 -10.37 -28.85
C TYR A 182 14.76 -9.23 -28.19
N ILE A 183 15.40 -8.07 -28.13
CA ILE A 183 14.79 -6.78 -27.78
C ILE A 183 15.20 -5.79 -28.87
N LYS A 184 14.25 -5.03 -29.41
CA LYS A 184 14.56 -3.99 -30.38
C LYS A 184 15.36 -2.87 -29.72
N GLU A 185 16.54 -2.55 -30.24
CA GLU A 185 17.41 -1.50 -29.76
C GLU A 185 17.49 -0.36 -30.78
N GLU A 186 17.35 0.88 -30.33
CA GLU A 186 17.43 2.10 -31.10
C GLU A 186 18.23 3.17 -30.34
N LYS A 187 18.71 4.20 -31.07
CA LYS A 187 19.29 5.37 -30.43
C LYS A 187 18.19 6.17 -29.71
N ASP A 188 18.46 6.66 -28.49
CA ASP A 188 17.57 7.59 -27.81
C ASP A 188 17.52 8.92 -28.57
N SER A 189 16.38 9.19 -29.22
CA SER A 189 16.11 10.40 -30.01
C SER A 189 15.21 11.40 -29.30
N ARG A 190 14.87 11.18 -28.01
CA ARG A 190 14.00 12.12 -27.26
C ARG A 190 14.57 13.52 -27.19
N PRO A 191 13.70 14.55 -27.01
CA PRO A 191 14.13 15.92 -26.71
C PRO A 191 15.06 16.02 -25.48
N ALA A 192 15.93 17.02 -25.45
CA ALA A 192 16.90 17.19 -24.37
C ALA A 192 16.21 17.38 -22.99
N GLU A 193 15.08 18.07 -22.97
CA GLU A 193 14.27 18.31 -21.76
C GLU A 193 13.76 16.99 -21.16
N GLU A 194 13.20 16.11 -21.99
CA GLU A 194 12.72 14.79 -21.57
C GLU A 194 13.88 13.91 -21.05
N LYS A 195 15.03 13.96 -21.73
CA LYS A 195 16.25 13.27 -21.26
C LYS A 195 16.78 13.79 -19.94
N LYS A 196 16.55 15.08 -19.63
CA LYS A 196 16.94 15.66 -18.35
C LYS A 196 16.09 15.11 -17.20
N LEU A 197 14.80 14.94 -17.43
CA LEU A 197 13.85 14.45 -16.41
C LEU A 197 13.91 12.93 -16.26
N PHE A 198 14.03 12.21 -17.37
CA PHE A 198 14.03 10.75 -17.46
C PHE A 198 15.25 10.26 -18.26
N ALA A 199 16.47 10.49 -17.73
CA ALA A 199 17.70 10.11 -18.39
C ALA A 199 17.78 8.60 -18.68
N GLN A 200 17.24 7.82 -17.78
CA GLN A 200 17.05 6.38 -17.86
C GLN A 200 15.71 6.01 -17.22
N GLY A 201 15.32 4.74 -17.30
CA GLY A 201 14.13 4.24 -16.62
C GLY A 201 13.24 3.39 -17.52
N THR A 202 12.07 3.04 -17.01
CA THR A 202 11.09 2.20 -17.70
C THR A 202 9.81 2.99 -17.96
N THR A 203 9.20 2.74 -19.11
CA THR A 203 7.82 3.12 -19.42
C THR A 203 7.05 1.85 -19.80
N VAL A 204 5.96 1.59 -19.11
CA VAL A 204 4.98 0.55 -19.46
C VAL A 204 3.69 1.25 -19.86
N LYS A 205 3.25 1.06 -21.11
CA LYS A 205 1.96 1.54 -21.61
C LYS A 205 1.05 0.35 -21.88
N SER A 206 -0.12 0.31 -21.23
CA SER A 206 -1.02 -0.84 -21.25
C SER A 206 -2.43 -0.46 -21.68
N TRP A 207 -3.05 -1.29 -22.49
CA TRP A 207 -4.48 -1.31 -22.81
C TRP A 207 -5.08 -2.58 -22.22
N LEU A 208 -5.81 -2.46 -21.12
CA LEU A 208 -6.44 -3.61 -20.46
C LEU A 208 -7.48 -4.26 -21.37
N ASN A 209 -7.56 -5.58 -21.35
CA ASN A 209 -8.59 -6.32 -22.07
C ASN A 209 -9.89 -6.36 -21.24
N ASN A 210 -10.81 -5.45 -21.54
CA ASN A 210 -12.08 -5.32 -20.80
C ASN A 210 -12.95 -6.59 -20.84
N GLU A 211 -12.73 -7.50 -21.79
CA GLU A 211 -13.53 -8.72 -21.95
C GLU A 211 -13.14 -9.85 -20.97
N VAL A 212 -11.91 -9.78 -20.42
CA VAL A 212 -11.42 -10.81 -19.50
C VAL A 212 -11.64 -10.46 -18.02
N PHE A 213 -11.92 -9.19 -17.71
CA PHE A 213 -12.27 -8.78 -16.35
C PHE A 213 -13.76 -9.03 -16.10
N SER A 214 -14.06 -9.70 -15.00
CA SER A 214 -15.45 -9.94 -14.59
C SER A 214 -16.14 -8.67 -14.09
N SER A 215 -15.36 -7.66 -13.75
CA SER A 215 -15.84 -6.38 -13.26
C SER A 215 -16.37 -5.47 -14.36
N PRO A 216 -17.59 -4.94 -14.25
CA PRO A 216 -18.09 -3.89 -15.11
C PRO A 216 -17.42 -2.53 -14.84
N TYR A 217 -16.82 -2.35 -13.66
CA TYR A 217 -16.26 -1.07 -13.24
C TYR A 217 -14.99 -0.70 -14.02
N PRO A 218 -14.85 0.57 -14.43
CA PRO A 218 -13.62 1.06 -15.06
C PRO A 218 -12.47 1.14 -14.05
N VAL A 219 -11.29 1.53 -14.54
CA VAL A 219 -10.19 1.97 -13.67
C VAL A 219 -10.65 3.20 -12.90
N ASP A 220 -10.53 3.18 -11.58
CA ASP A 220 -10.80 4.33 -10.72
C ASP A 220 -9.58 5.27 -10.73
N VAL A 221 -9.64 6.27 -11.60
CA VAL A 221 -8.54 7.23 -11.78
C VAL A 221 -8.37 8.12 -10.56
N ASP A 222 -9.47 8.54 -9.91
CA ASP A 222 -9.41 9.42 -8.74
C ASP A 222 -8.77 8.70 -7.54
N ASP A 223 -9.08 7.42 -7.33
CA ASP A 223 -8.40 6.61 -6.29
C ASP A 223 -6.90 6.46 -6.59
N LEU A 224 -6.53 6.21 -7.85
CA LEU A 224 -5.12 6.12 -8.23
C LEU A 224 -4.38 7.45 -8.03
N ILE A 225 -4.99 8.58 -8.35
CA ILE A 225 -4.44 9.92 -8.08
C ILE A 225 -4.23 10.12 -6.58
N LEU A 226 -5.25 9.81 -5.77
CA LEU A 226 -5.18 9.94 -4.32
C LEU A 226 -4.08 9.03 -3.72
N ARG A 227 -3.97 7.80 -4.23
CA ARG A 227 -2.91 6.87 -3.85
C ARG A 227 -1.52 7.45 -4.15
N MET A 228 -1.32 7.98 -5.35
CA MET A 228 -0.01 8.54 -5.75
C MET A 228 0.34 9.81 -4.99
N LYS A 229 -0.62 10.64 -4.63
CA LYS A 229 -0.44 11.75 -3.69
C LYS A 229 0.07 11.25 -2.34
N GLY A 230 -0.53 10.18 -1.80
CA GLY A 230 -0.06 9.52 -0.58
C GLY A 230 1.38 9.02 -0.69
N VAL A 231 1.73 8.36 -1.80
CA VAL A 231 3.11 7.90 -2.07
C VAL A 231 4.09 9.06 -2.10
N ALA A 232 3.73 10.20 -2.71
CA ALA A 232 4.60 11.38 -2.75
C ALA A 232 4.88 11.95 -1.35
N PHE A 233 3.92 11.94 -0.43
CA PHE A 233 4.15 12.29 0.98
C PHE A 233 5.06 11.30 1.71
N LEU A 234 5.00 10.02 1.36
CA LEU A 234 5.82 8.97 2.00
C LEU A 234 7.27 8.96 1.48
N LEU A 235 7.53 9.56 0.33
CA LEU A 235 8.83 9.58 -0.33
C LEU A 235 9.30 11.03 -0.55
N PRO A 236 9.82 11.70 0.49
CA PRO A 236 10.27 13.10 0.42
C PRO A 236 11.21 13.36 -0.75
N GLY A 237 10.99 14.47 -1.50
CA GLY A 237 11.78 14.86 -2.64
C GLY A 237 11.44 14.14 -3.96
N VAL A 238 10.57 13.11 -3.93
CA VAL A 238 10.08 12.46 -5.15
C VAL A 238 9.04 13.35 -5.84
N THR A 239 9.07 13.38 -7.17
CA THR A 239 8.06 14.05 -7.99
C THR A 239 7.19 13.03 -8.71
N ILE A 240 5.89 13.09 -8.51
CA ILE A 240 4.90 12.29 -9.23
C ILE A 240 4.02 13.20 -10.08
N GLU A 241 4.07 13.02 -11.39
CA GLU A 241 3.31 13.77 -12.37
C GLU A 241 2.17 12.89 -12.92
N ILE A 242 0.95 13.42 -12.98
CA ILE A 242 -0.23 12.71 -13.48
C ILE A 242 -0.93 13.57 -14.53
N VAL A 243 -1.16 12.97 -15.71
CA VAL A 243 -1.96 13.55 -16.79
C VAL A 243 -3.18 12.68 -17.00
N ASN A 244 -4.38 13.29 -17.00
CA ASN A 244 -5.64 12.59 -17.19
C ASN A 244 -6.45 13.21 -18.34
N GLU A 245 -6.42 12.58 -19.51
CA GLU A 245 -7.13 13.03 -20.71
C GLU A 245 -8.66 12.79 -20.64
N HIS A 246 -9.14 12.01 -19.67
CA HIS A 246 -10.58 11.80 -19.48
C HIS A 246 -11.25 13.00 -18.80
N ARG A 247 -10.50 13.89 -18.16
CA ARG A 247 -11.01 15.10 -17.51
C ARG A 247 -10.44 16.35 -18.18
N VAL A 248 -11.34 17.09 -18.83
CA VAL A 248 -11.02 18.37 -19.46
C VAL A 248 -11.36 19.50 -18.49
N MET A 249 -10.42 20.40 -18.29
CA MET A 249 -10.52 21.55 -17.41
C MET A 249 -11.26 22.69 -18.13
N GLU A 250 -11.66 23.75 -17.40
CA GLU A 250 -12.40 24.89 -17.95
C GLU A 250 -11.65 25.65 -19.06
N ASP A 251 -10.32 25.65 -19.02
CA ASP A 251 -9.45 26.26 -20.04
C ASP A 251 -9.20 25.37 -21.27
N GLY A 252 -9.83 24.19 -21.31
CA GLY A 252 -9.68 23.21 -22.39
C GLY A 252 -8.44 22.31 -22.28
N SER A 253 -7.59 22.51 -21.27
CA SER A 253 -6.49 21.60 -20.97
C SER A 253 -6.97 20.29 -20.33
N TYR A 254 -6.11 19.27 -20.32
CA TYR A 254 -6.36 18.06 -19.54
C TYR A 254 -5.98 18.27 -18.07
N GLN A 255 -6.62 17.51 -17.17
CA GLN A 255 -6.22 17.49 -15.77
C GLN A 255 -4.74 17.10 -15.67
N HIS A 256 -3.97 17.95 -14.98
CA HIS A 256 -2.54 17.77 -14.77
C HIS A 256 -2.21 18.05 -13.31
N GLU A 257 -1.72 17.02 -12.62
CA GLU A 257 -1.36 17.09 -11.20
C GLU A 257 0.14 16.83 -11.04
N ILE A 258 0.79 17.57 -10.16
CA ILE A 258 2.18 17.35 -9.78
C ILE A 258 2.24 17.29 -8.26
N PHE A 259 2.68 16.15 -7.73
CA PHE A 259 2.89 15.95 -6.31
C PHE A 259 4.38 15.92 -6.01
N HIS A 260 4.80 16.82 -5.13
CA HIS A 260 6.17 16.93 -4.66
C HIS A 260 6.17 17.50 -3.23
N PHE A 261 6.68 16.77 -2.27
CA PHE A 261 6.66 17.11 -0.86
C PHE A 261 8.06 16.90 -0.26
N GLU A 262 8.65 17.98 0.31
CA GLU A 262 10.01 17.93 0.85
C GLU A 262 10.07 17.37 2.27
N ASP A 263 9.07 17.69 3.12
CA ASP A 263 9.08 17.31 4.53
C ASP A 263 8.42 15.94 4.80
N GLY A 264 7.79 15.36 3.80
CA GLY A 264 7.22 14.01 3.89
C GLY A 264 5.99 13.89 4.78
N ILE A 265 5.96 12.87 5.67
CA ILE A 265 4.78 12.58 6.50
C ILE A 265 4.35 13.72 7.46
N PRO A 266 5.20 14.61 7.96
CA PRO A 266 4.74 15.81 8.68
C PRO A 266 3.81 16.70 7.85
N GLN A 267 4.10 16.91 6.55
CA GLN A 267 3.20 17.66 5.66
C GLN A 267 1.86 16.96 5.46
N LEU A 268 1.83 15.61 5.48
CA LEU A 268 0.58 14.86 5.42
C LEU A 268 -0.24 15.02 6.71
N VAL A 269 0.40 15.08 7.88
CA VAL A 269 -0.28 15.40 9.15
C VAL A 269 -0.88 16.79 9.06
N GLU A 270 -0.12 17.79 8.62
CA GLU A 270 -0.60 19.17 8.44
C GLU A 270 -1.79 19.24 7.47
N TYR A 271 -1.69 18.54 6.36
CA TYR A 271 -2.77 18.46 5.35
C TYR A 271 -4.06 17.83 5.89
N ASN A 272 -3.95 16.84 6.78
CA ASN A 272 -5.09 16.13 7.36
C ASN A 272 -5.68 16.83 8.59
N GLN A 273 -4.95 17.73 9.22
CA GLN A 273 -5.36 18.43 10.43
C GLN A 273 -6.49 19.43 10.12
N LYS A 274 -7.62 19.32 10.84
CA LYS A 274 -8.82 20.10 10.56
C LYS A 274 -8.99 21.27 11.53
N GLY A 275 -8.61 21.06 12.79
CA GLY A 275 -8.75 22.05 13.86
C GLY A 275 -7.54 22.99 13.96
N SER A 276 -7.62 23.95 14.89
CA SER A 276 -6.47 24.80 15.21
C SER A 276 -5.42 24.02 15.99
N PRO A 277 -4.15 23.97 15.51
CA PRO A 277 -3.09 23.22 16.19
C PRO A 277 -2.86 23.69 17.63
N ILE A 278 -2.81 22.78 18.57
CA ILE A 278 -2.41 23.01 19.95
C ILE A 278 -0.97 22.56 20.22
N THR A 279 -0.42 21.78 19.32
CA THR A 279 0.99 21.34 19.33
C THR A 279 1.65 21.54 17.97
N PRO A 280 2.98 21.65 17.90
CA PRO A 280 3.72 21.39 16.69
C PRO A 280 3.53 19.93 16.23
N ILE A 281 3.89 19.65 14.98
CA ILE A 281 3.94 18.27 14.46
C ILE A 281 5.29 17.67 14.84
N TYR A 282 5.28 16.48 15.41
CA TYR A 282 6.47 15.73 15.82
C TYR A 282 6.68 14.54 14.89
N LYS A 283 7.91 14.36 14.45
CA LYS A 283 8.32 13.22 13.64
C LYS A 283 9.28 12.31 14.42
N PHE A 284 9.08 11.01 14.29
CA PHE A 284 9.89 9.95 14.89
C PHE A 284 10.30 8.96 13.79
N GLU A 285 11.56 8.58 13.83
CA GLU A 285 12.09 7.50 13.01
C GLU A 285 12.72 6.47 13.95
N THR A 286 12.28 5.23 13.86
CA THR A 286 12.76 4.16 14.74
C THR A 286 12.74 2.81 14.03
N LYS A 287 13.36 1.79 14.63
CA LYS A 287 13.41 0.44 14.08
C LYS A 287 12.99 -0.58 15.12
N GLY A 288 12.13 -1.50 14.70
CA GLY A 288 11.77 -2.69 15.48
C GLY A 288 12.43 -3.93 14.89
N SER A 289 12.95 -4.83 15.74
CA SER A 289 13.50 -6.12 15.31
C SER A 289 12.63 -7.27 15.83
N TYR A 290 12.44 -8.28 14.99
CA TYR A 290 11.67 -9.47 15.34
C TYR A 290 12.24 -10.72 14.64
N VAL A 291 11.97 -11.90 15.21
CA VAL A 291 12.35 -13.17 14.61
C VAL A 291 11.12 -13.85 14.03
N GLU A 292 11.15 -14.05 12.71
CA GLU A 292 10.17 -14.84 12.00
C GLU A 292 10.61 -16.31 12.00
N LYS A 293 9.75 -17.19 12.53
CA LYS A 293 10.09 -18.60 12.71
C LYS A 293 9.69 -19.45 11.51
N ASN A 294 10.50 -20.48 11.23
CA ASN A 294 10.23 -21.51 10.23
C ASN A 294 10.06 -20.95 8.80
N VAL A 295 10.82 -19.92 8.44
CA VAL A 295 10.79 -19.35 7.09
C VAL A 295 11.44 -20.32 6.11
N ALA A 296 10.73 -20.62 5.03
CA ALA A 296 11.25 -21.44 3.93
C ALA A 296 12.26 -20.62 3.11
N THR A 297 13.53 -20.96 3.18
CA THR A 297 14.60 -20.26 2.45
C THR A 297 15.40 -21.26 1.62
N GLN A 298 15.98 -20.78 0.51
CA GLN A 298 16.86 -21.62 -0.29
C GLN A 298 18.28 -21.60 0.29
N ASP A 299 18.82 -22.77 0.63
CA ASP A 299 20.21 -22.90 1.07
C ASP A 299 21.14 -22.48 -0.07
N PRO A 300 22.05 -21.50 0.15
CA PRO A 300 22.92 -20.96 -0.91
C PRO A 300 23.85 -22.00 -1.54
N LYS A 301 24.25 -23.02 -0.76
CA LYS A 301 25.20 -24.06 -1.21
C LYS A 301 24.51 -25.23 -1.87
N THR A 302 23.44 -25.75 -1.24
CA THR A 302 22.76 -26.97 -1.71
C THR A 302 21.61 -26.70 -2.66
N LYS A 303 21.15 -25.43 -2.76
CA LYS A 303 19.96 -24.99 -3.52
C LYS A 303 18.66 -25.67 -3.09
N LYS A 304 18.66 -26.39 -1.96
CA LYS A 304 17.48 -27.01 -1.39
C LYS A 304 16.71 -26.02 -0.51
N MET A 305 15.41 -26.16 -0.48
CA MET A 305 14.56 -25.41 0.46
C MET A 305 14.78 -25.96 1.88
N VAL A 306 15.08 -25.06 2.80
CA VAL A 306 15.26 -25.36 4.22
C VAL A 306 14.41 -24.39 5.05
N SER A 307 13.94 -24.85 6.20
CA SER A 307 13.23 -23.98 7.14
C SER A 307 14.22 -23.46 8.18
N LYS A 308 14.28 -22.16 8.36
CA LYS A 308 15.11 -21.51 9.39
C LYS A 308 14.39 -20.32 10.01
N ASP A 309 14.81 -19.94 11.20
CA ASP A 309 14.39 -18.69 11.82
C ASP A 309 15.18 -17.54 11.18
N VAL A 310 14.47 -16.47 10.84
CA VAL A 310 15.01 -15.28 10.15
C VAL A 310 14.79 -14.06 11.03
N GLU A 311 15.85 -13.30 11.27
CA GLU A 311 15.77 -12.02 11.92
C GLU A 311 15.29 -10.97 10.88
N ARG A 312 14.26 -10.21 11.24
CA ARG A 312 13.63 -9.19 10.40
C ARG A 312 13.66 -7.85 11.10
N THR A 313 13.69 -6.79 10.32
CA THR A 313 13.56 -5.43 10.82
C THR A 313 12.31 -4.76 10.28
N ALA A 314 11.76 -3.85 11.09
CA ALA A 314 10.69 -2.95 10.69
C ALA A 314 11.23 -1.51 10.80
N ASP A 315 11.34 -0.81 9.67
CA ASP A 315 11.60 0.63 9.67
C ASP A 315 10.28 1.36 9.90
N ILE A 316 10.23 2.25 10.88
CA ILE A 316 8.99 2.89 11.35
C ILE A 316 9.19 4.39 11.32
N GLU A 317 8.31 5.08 10.61
CA GLU A 317 8.18 6.53 10.65
C GLU A 317 6.81 6.90 11.21
N LEU A 318 6.78 7.76 12.22
CA LEU A 318 5.56 8.28 12.84
C LEU A 318 5.64 9.80 12.84
N ALA A 319 4.58 10.46 12.37
CA ALA A 319 4.38 11.87 12.63
C ALA A 319 3.01 12.07 13.28
N PHE A 320 2.94 12.96 14.28
CA PHE A 320 1.65 13.31 14.87
C PHE A 320 1.64 14.76 15.39
N GLY A 321 0.42 15.30 15.47
CA GLY A 321 0.11 16.57 16.11
C GLY A 321 -1.28 16.51 16.74
N TYR A 322 -1.55 17.45 17.65
CA TYR A 322 -2.85 17.62 18.27
C TYR A 322 -3.45 18.96 17.91
N ASP A 323 -4.75 19.00 17.71
CA ASP A 323 -5.53 20.23 17.54
C ASP A 323 -6.64 20.34 18.60
N ASN A 324 -7.46 21.40 18.51
CA ASN A 324 -8.53 21.66 19.47
C ASN A 324 -9.84 20.94 19.13
N ASP A 325 -9.89 20.15 18.03
CA ASP A 325 -11.07 19.39 17.63
C ASP A 325 -11.26 18.12 18.50
N TYR A 326 -12.39 17.45 18.33
CA TYR A 326 -12.72 16.17 18.96
C TYR A 326 -12.53 15.00 17.98
N ASP A 327 -12.54 15.28 16.69
CA ASP A 327 -12.29 14.29 15.64
C ASP A 327 -10.80 13.88 15.62
N TYR A 328 -10.53 12.69 15.11
CA TYR A 328 -9.16 12.21 14.93
C TYR A 328 -8.95 11.65 13.52
N SER A 329 -7.70 11.61 13.11
CA SER A 329 -7.27 10.95 11.90
C SER A 329 -5.98 10.18 12.15
N ILE A 330 -5.97 8.88 11.86
CA ILE A 330 -4.77 8.05 11.88
C ILE A 330 -4.63 7.40 10.51
N ASP A 331 -3.79 7.97 9.68
CA ASP A 331 -3.44 7.36 8.40
C ASP A 331 -2.26 6.42 8.58
N SER A 332 -2.39 5.20 8.07
CA SER A 332 -1.34 4.20 8.20
C SER A 332 -0.99 3.56 6.86
N TYR A 333 0.30 3.26 6.71
CA TYR A 333 0.88 2.74 5.48
C TYR A 333 1.86 1.60 5.79
N VAL A 334 1.85 0.57 4.96
CA VAL A 334 2.83 -0.51 4.99
C VAL A 334 3.41 -0.67 3.59
N ASN A 335 4.72 -0.48 3.45
CA ASN A 335 5.40 -0.49 2.15
C ASN A 335 4.72 0.44 1.13
N THR A 336 4.36 1.66 1.53
CA THR A 336 3.62 2.68 0.79
C THR A 336 2.16 2.38 0.46
N ILE A 337 1.65 1.22 0.85
CA ILE A 337 0.25 0.84 0.67
C ILE A 337 -0.55 1.34 1.87
N ARG A 338 -1.59 2.13 1.62
CA ARG A 338 -2.48 2.63 2.69
C ARG A 338 -3.30 1.49 3.27
N THR A 339 -3.18 1.28 4.58
CA THR A 339 -3.96 0.27 5.30
C THR A 339 -5.21 0.93 5.90
N ARG A 340 -6.29 0.95 5.10
CA ARG A 340 -7.54 1.69 5.46
C ARG A 340 -8.22 1.15 6.71
N LEU A 341 -8.10 -0.14 6.96
CA LEU A 341 -8.62 -0.80 8.17
C LEU A 341 -7.59 -0.85 9.31
N GLY A 342 -6.42 -0.21 9.13
CA GLY A 342 -5.34 -0.23 10.11
C GLY A 342 -4.68 -1.59 10.23
N GLY A 343 -4.72 -2.17 11.44
CA GLY A 343 -4.14 -3.45 11.79
C GLY A 343 -3.15 -3.34 12.94
N VAL A 344 -2.35 -4.38 13.14
CA VAL A 344 -1.48 -4.55 14.32
C VAL A 344 -0.50 -3.40 14.56
N HIS A 345 -0.10 -2.66 13.52
CA HIS A 345 0.81 -1.51 13.64
C HIS A 345 0.11 -0.29 14.23
N VAL A 346 -1.15 -0.04 13.86
CA VAL A 346 -1.97 1.03 14.44
C VAL A 346 -2.26 0.73 15.89
N GLU A 347 -2.68 -0.51 16.21
CA GLU A 347 -2.88 -0.96 17.59
C GLU A 347 -1.59 -0.82 18.42
N ALA A 348 -0.43 -1.14 17.85
CA ALA A 348 0.87 -0.99 18.49
C ALA A 348 1.18 0.49 18.82
N PHE A 349 0.90 1.41 17.91
CA PHE A 349 1.01 2.85 18.14
C PHE A 349 0.07 3.32 19.25
N GLU A 350 -1.20 2.95 19.17
CA GLU A 350 -2.22 3.29 20.16
C GLU A 350 -1.84 2.84 21.58
N GLU A 351 -1.34 1.62 21.71
CA GLU A 351 -0.85 1.10 22.98
C GLU A 351 0.42 1.82 23.45
N ALA A 352 1.35 2.12 22.54
CA ALA A 352 2.61 2.77 22.87
C ALA A 352 2.39 4.23 23.38
N ILE A 353 1.60 5.02 22.67
CA ILE A 353 1.32 6.41 23.06
C ILE A 353 0.58 6.45 24.40
N THR A 354 -0.45 5.61 24.58
CA THR A 354 -1.23 5.53 25.82
C THR A 354 -0.33 5.17 27.00
N THR A 355 0.54 4.17 26.86
CA THR A 355 1.42 3.72 27.94
C THR A 355 2.45 4.78 28.30
N ALA A 356 3.19 5.32 27.31
CA ALA A 356 4.26 6.28 27.56
C ALA A 356 3.75 7.58 28.18
N PHE A 357 2.63 8.10 27.68
CA PHE A 357 2.04 9.32 28.26
C PHE A 357 1.44 9.09 29.65
N ASN A 358 0.71 7.98 29.90
CA ASN A 358 0.14 7.70 31.22
C ASN A 358 1.24 7.55 32.29
N GLU A 359 2.34 6.89 31.99
CA GLU A 359 3.51 6.80 32.88
C GLU A 359 4.06 8.21 33.19
N LYS A 360 4.24 9.03 32.18
CA LYS A 360 4.73 10.40 32.36
C LYS A 360 3.77 11.26 33.16
N LEU A 361 2.50 11.31 32.78
CA LEU A 361 1.49 12.14 33.45
C LEU A 361 1.28 11.74 34.92
N SER A 362 1.39 10.44 35.25
CA SER A 362 1.35 9.96 36.64
C SER A 362 2.55 10.43 37.46
N SER A 363 3.70 10.64 36.83
CA SER A 363 4.92 11.14 37.48
C SER A 363 4.94 12.68 37.63
N MET A 364 4.11 13.40 36.86
CA MET A 364 4.06 14.87 36.86
C MET A 364 3.14 15.37 37.98
N LYS A 365 3.70 16.18 38.86
CA LYS A 365 2.94 16.75 40.02
C LYS A 365 1.70 17.53 39.56
N GLY A 366 0.53 17.11 40.00
CA GLY A 366 -0.73 17.80 39.74
C GLY A 366 -1.40 17.52 38.40
N MET A 367 -0.87 16.59 37.61
CA MET A 367 -1.47 16.20 36.34
C MET A 367 -2.47 15.06 36.51
N LEU A 368 -2.02 13.81 36.65
CA LEU A 368 -2.88 12.65 36.87
C LEU A 368 -2.80 12.21 38.33
N THR A 369 -3.91 12.29 39.05
CA THR A 369 -3.98 11.88 40.44
C THR A 369 -4.69 10.53 40.58
N ALA A 370 -4.56 9.88 41.74
CA ALA A 370 -5.24 8.61 42.04
C ALA A 370 -6.77 8.70 41.99
N LYS A 371 -7.35 9.89 42.01
CA LYS A 371 -8.80 10.15 41.90
C LYS A 371 -9.26 10.38 40.47
N ASP A 372 -8.35 10.69 39.55
CA ASP A 372 -8.69 10.91 38.16
C ASP A 372 -8.84 9.58 37.42
N PRO A 373 -9.76 9.50 36.47
CA PRO A 373 -9.84 8.32 35.60
C PRO A 373 -8.55 8.19 34.78
N VAL A 374 -8.02 6.97 34.71
CA VAL A 374 -6.84 6.70 33.84
C VAL A 374 -7.25 6.88 32.38
N PRO A 375 -6.54 7.73 31.64
CA PRO A 375 -6.83 7.91 30.22
C PRO A 375 -6.63 6.61 29.41
N THR A 376 -7.54 6.40 28.48
CA THR A 376 -7.54 5.29 27.53
C THR A 376 -7.19 5.81 26.14
N ILE A 377 -6.99 4.92 25.18
CA ILE A 377 -6.69 5.31 23.79
C ILE A 377 -7.76 6.23 23.19
N ASP A 378 -9.04 6.03 23.52
CA ASP A 378 -10.12 6.87 23.01
C ASP A 378 -9.97 8.32 23.48
N ASP A 379 -9.47 8.53 24.70
CA ASP A 379 -9.18 9.86 25.23
C ASP A 379 -7.97 10.50 24.51
N TYR A 380 -6.97 9.71 24.12
CA TYR A 380 -5.82 10.16 23.33
C TYR A 380 -6.15 10.44 21.87
N LYS A 381 -7.19 9.84 21.32
CA LYS A 381 -7.63 10.11 19.95
C LYS A 381 -8.24 11.49 19.77
N GLU A 382 -8.88 12.08 20.79
CA GLU A 382 -9.53 13.39 20.64
C GLU A 382 -8.55 14.47 20.18
N GLY A 383 -8.72 14.95 18.92
CA GLY A 383 -7.89 15.95 18.27
C GLY A 383 -6.52 15.45 17.81
N LEU A 384 -6.30 14.14 17.80
CA LEU A 384 -5.07 13.53 17.27
C LEU A 384 -5.11 13.41 15.75
N THR A 385 -4.12 13.99 15.08
CA THR A 385 -3.82 13.66 13.69
C THR A 385 -2.46 12.98 13.64
N ALA A 386 -2.42 11.75 13.11
CA ALA A 386 -1.20 10.96 13.03
C ALA A 386 -1.05 10.27 11.67
N VAL A 387 0.20 10.12 11.23
CA VAL A 387 0.58 9.32 10.06
C VAL A 387 1.65 8.32 10.49
N LEU A 388 1.39 7.04 10.26
CA LEU A 388 2.29 5.94 10.57
C LEU A 388 2.71 5.23 9.28
N SER A 389 3.99 5.27 8.96
CA SER A 389 4.58 4.59 7.80
C SER A 389 5.51 3.49 8.26
N LEU A 390 5.31 2.30 7.72
CA LEU A 390 6.05 1.09 8.07
C LEU A 390 6.65 0.45 6.82
N TYR A 391 7.95 0.12 6.88
CA TYR A 391 8.60 -0.71 5.86
C TYR A 391 9.05 -2.02 6.51
N ILE A 392 8.53 -3.13 6.00
CA ILE A 392 8.84 -4.50 6.44
C ILE A 392 8.99 -5.42 5.23
N SER A 393 9.87 -6.40 5.33
CA SER A 393 9.94 -7.49 4.37
C SER A 393 8.76 -8.45 4.59
N GLU A 394 8.10 -8.87 3.51
CA GLU A 394 7.02 -9.86 3.53
C GLU A 394 5.86 -9.54 4.51
N PRO A 395 5.15 -8.39 4.34
CA PRO A 395 4.03 -8.04 5.20
C PRO A 395 2.91 -9.09 5.11
N GLN A 396 2.44 -9.53 6.27
CA GLN A 396 1.30 -10.46 6.37
C GLN A 396 0.01 -9.65 6.47
N TYR A 397 -0.67 -9.44 5.33
CA TYR A 397 -1.98 -8.81 5.32
C TYR A 397 -3.09 -9.82 5.61
N THR A 398 -4.19 -9.36 6.20
CA THR A 398 -5.38 -10.18 6.46
C THR A 398 -6.14 -10.55 5.18
N SER A 399 -5.96 -9.77 4.10
CA SER A 399 -6.59 -9.97 2.80
C SER A 399 -5.67 -9.58 1.64
N GLN A 400 -6.00 -10.06 0.44
CA GLN A 400 -5.26 -9.71 -0.79
C GLN A 400 -5.36 -8.22 -1.16
N ILE A 401 -6.38 -7.52 -0.67
CA ILE A 401 -6.57 -6.07 -0.90
C ILE A 401 -5.57 -5.23 -0.09
N LYS A 402 -4.85 -5.87 0.87
CA LYS A 402 -3.78 -5.25 1.67
C LYS A 402 -4.25 -4.08 2.55
N GLU A 403 -5.50 -4.07 3.00
CA GLU A 403 -6.09 -2.96 3.79
C GLU A 403 -5.79 -3.05 5.29
N GLU A 404 -5.35 -4.20 5.77
CA GLU A 404 -5.09 -4.46 7.19
C GLU A 404 -3.83 -5.32 7.36
N LEU A 405 -2.90 -4.86 8.20
CA LEU A 405 -1.70 -5.63 8.56
C LEU A 405 -1.99 -6.57 9.73
N GLY A 406 -1.66 -7.85 9.55
CA GLY A 406 -1.68 -8.89 10.58
C GLY A 406 -0.31 -9.12 11.24
N GLY A 407 -0.23 -10.12 12.14
CA GLY A 407 1.04 -10.60 12.71
C GLY A 407 1.35 -10.14 14.12
N ARG A 408 1.18 -11.03 15.11
CA ARG A 408 1.42 -10.72 16.55
C ARG A 408 2.88 -10.43 16.88
N VAL A 409 3.81 -11.04 16.19
CA VAL A 409 5.25 -10.86 16.44
C VAL A 409 5.68 -9.47 15.98
N VAL A 410 5.21 -9.05 14.79
CA VAL A 410 5.42 -7.71 14.23
C VAL A 410 4.81 -6.65 15.16
N LYS A 411 3.57 -6.83 15.65
CA LYS A 411 2.93 -5.93 16.61
C LYS A 411 3.82 -5.63 17.81
N ARG A 412 4.40 -6.68 18.42
CA ARG A 412 5.24 -6.52 19.62
C ARG A 412 6.49 -5.69 19.34
N ALA A 413 7.16 -5.96 18.20
CA ALA A 413 8.35 -5.22 17.80
C ALA A 413 8.07 -3.75 17.53
N ILE A 414 6.97 -3.46 16.81
CA ILE A 414 6.53 -2.09 16.51
C ILE A 414 6.15 -1.36 17.81
N LYS A 415 5.38 -2.01 18.69
CA LYS A 415 4.97 -1.41 19.97
C LYS A 415 6.17 -1.03 20.81
N GLN A 416 7.16 -1.92 20.94
CA GLN A 416 8.37 -1.63 21.72
C GLN A 416 9.14 -0.46 21.14
N ALA A 417 9.38 -0.45 19.82
CA ALA A 417 10.11 0.62 19.16
C ALA A 417 9.42 1.98 19.29
N LEU A 418 8.10 2.03 19.10
CA LEU A 418 7.31 3.24 19.25
C LEU A 418 7.24 3.70 20.70
N TYR A 419 7.08 2.76 21.64
CA TYR A 419 7.07 3.09 23.07
C TYR A 419 8.38 3.77 23.49
N GLU A 420 9.53 3.23 23.12
CA GLU A 420 10.83 3.81 23.44
C GLU A 420 11.00 5.20 22.81
N ALA A 421 10.59 5.38 21.56
CA ALA A 421 10.66 6.66 20.87
C ALA A 421 9.76 7.73 21.55
N ILE A 422 8.50 7.37 21.84
CA ILE A 422 7.53 8.27 22.49
C ILE A 422 7.95 8.52 23.94
N LYS A 423 8.45 7.53 24.65
CA LYS A 423 8.98 7.68 26.02
C LYS A 423 10.14 8.68 26.05
N GLY A 424 11.10 8.56 25.13
CA GLY A 424 12.18 9.53 25.01
C GLY A 424 11.66 10.96 24.78
N PHE A 425 10.61 11.12 23.96
CA PHE A 425 9.96 12.40 23.71
C PHE A 425 9.29 12.99 24.98
N VAL A 426 8.50 12.19 25.71
CA VAL A 426 7.79 12.70 26.89
C VAL A 426 8.71 12.93 28.09
N GLU A 427 9.87 12.29 28.13
CA GLU A 427 10.87 12.49 29.18
C GLU A 427 11.79 13.68 28.92
N ASP A 428 11.92 14.13 27.67
CA ASP A 428 12.76 15.29 27.32
C ASP A 428 12.19 16.57 27.94
N LYS A 429 13.05 17.26 28.71
CA LYS A 429 12.72 18.52 29.39
C LYS A 429 12.27 19.61 28.41
N LYS A 430 12.69 19.58 27.15
CA LYS A 430 12.27 20.53 26.12
C LYS A 430 10.80 20.40 25.76
N ASN A 431 10.22 19.22 25.97
CA ASN A 431 8.86 18.91 25.58
C ASN A 431 7.84 19.01 26.74
N VAL A 432 8.27 19.41 27.94
CA VAL A 432 7.42 19.44 29.15
C VAL A 432 6.13 20.22 28.93
N ASP A 433 6.18 21.41 28.30
CA ASP A 433 4.99 22.24 28.08
C ASP A 433 4.02 21.61 27.08
N VAL A 434 4.54 20.91 26.06
CA VAL A 434 3.72 20.19 25.09
C VAL A 434 3.09 18.96 25.71
N VAL A 435 3.86 18.16 26.43
CA VAL A 435 3.37 16.99 27.17
C VAL A 435 2.27 17.42 28.17
N LYS A 436 2.44 18.57 28.81
CA LYS A 436 1.43 19.12 29.70
C LYS A 436 0.15 19.48 28.96
N ARG A 437 0.23 20.20 27.83
CA ARG A 437 -0.94 20.55 27.00
C ARG A 437 -1.71 19.34 26.48
N ILE A 438 -0.99 18.34 25.97
CA ILE A 438 -1.62 17.07 25.56
C ILE A 438 -2.28 16.39 26.77
N GLY A 439 -1.56 16.31 27.90
CA GLY A 439 -2.08 15.70 29.12
C GLY A 439 -3.34 16.38 29.65
N GLU A 440 -3.40 17.72 29.66
CA GLU A 440 -4.58 18.49 30.09
C GLU A 440 -5.80 18.13 29.21
N LYS A 441 -5.62 18.10 27.87
CA LYS A 441 -6.68 17.72 26.94
C LYS A 441 -7.17 16.28 27.18
N VAL A 442 -6.24 15.32 27.26
CA VAL A 442 -6.54 13.89 27.44
C VAL A 442 -7.20 13.61 28.79
N ILE A 443 -6.74 14.25 29.86
CA ILE A 443 -7.35 14.10 31.20
C ILE A 443 -8.77 14.71 31.21
N ALA A 444 -8.99 15.83 30.53
CA ALA A 444 -10.32 16.41 30.37
C ALA A 444 -11.26 15.46 29.61
N ALA A 445 -10.80 14.83 28.53
CA ALA A 445 -11.52 13.81 27.77
C ALA A 445 -11.88 12.60 28.65
N ALA A 446 -10.92 12.07 29.41
CA ALA A 446 -11.15 10.96 30.35
C ALA A 446 -12.21 11.28 31.41
N LYS A 447 -12.19 12.49 32.00
CA LYS A 447 -13.22 12.96 32.94
C LYS A 447 -14.59 13.07 32.27
N ALA A 448 -14.66 13.62 31.07
CA ALA A 448 -15.91 13.72 30.32
C ALA A 448 -16.49 12.33 30.00
N ARG A 449 -15.63 11.36 29.60
CA ARG A 449 -16.02 9.97 29.36
C ARG A 449 -16.59 9.32 30.65
N GLN A 450 -15.93 9.51 31.77
CA GLN A 450 -16.39 8.99 33.06
C GLN A 450 -17.75 9.58 33.46
N SER A 451 -17.91 10.91 33.39
CA SER A 451 -19.20 11.58 33.71
C SER A 451 -20.33 11.09 32.81
N ARG A 452 -20.08 10.88 31.50
CA ARG A 452 -21.08 10.30 30.60
C ARG A 452 -21.47 8.88 30.99
N LYS A 453 -20.52 8.06 31.41
CA LYS A 453 -20.79 6.69 31.87
C LYS A 453 -21.67 6.70 33.15
N GLU A 454 -21.33 7.51 34.14
CA GLU A 454 -22.10 7.67 35.39
C GLU A 454 -23.54 8.12 35.11
N GLN A 455 -23.73 9.12 34.22
CA GLN A 455 -25.07 9.57 33.82
C GLN A 455 -25.88 8.47 33.12
N LEU A 456 -25.26 7.65 32.29
CA LEU A 456 -25.92 6.52 31.64
C LEU A 456 -26.31 5.42 32.64
N GLU A 457 -25.47 5.13 33.60
CA GLU A 457 -25.74 4.17 34.66
C GLU A 457 -26.92 4.65 35.54
N LEU A 458 -26.92 5.91 35.96
CA LEU A 458 -28.03 6.52 36.70
C LEU A 458 -29.36 6.50 35.92
N LYS A 459 -29.31 6.74 34.58
CA LYS A 459 -30.50 6.61 33.75
C LYS A 459 -31.02 5.18 33.68
N ARG A 460 -30.11 4.20 33.54
CA ARG A 460 -30.47 2.77 33.53
C ARG A 460 -31.07 2.31 34.88
N GLU A 461 -30.53 2.75 35.99
CA GLU A 461 -31.06 2.47 37.33
C GLU A 461 -32.47 3.08 37.52
N LYS A 462 -32.67 4.34 37.11
CA LYS A 462 -34.00 4.97 37.13
C LYS A 462 -35.01 4.21 36.26
N GLN A 463 -34.63 3.76 35.07
CA GLN A 463 -35.51 2.97 34.22
C GLN A 463 -35.86 1.60 34.85
N LYS A 464 -34.89 0.92 35.48
CA LYS A 464 -35.15 -0.33 36.20
C LYS A 464 -36.10 -0.14 37.38
N LEU A 465 -35.98 0.94 38.14
CA LEU A 465 -36.87 1.28 39.22
C LEU A 465 -38.30 1.57 38.73
N THR A 466 -38.42 2.29 37.59
CA THR A 466 -39.73 2.60 36.99
C THR A 466 -40.39 1.36 36.38
N SER A 467 -39.62 0.41 35.79
CA SER A 467 -40.16 -0.84 35.27
C SER A 467 -40.57 -1.84 36.38
N ASN A 468 -39.95 -1.78 37.56
CA ASN A 468 -40.33 -2.62 38.70
C ASN A 468 -41.52 -2.06 39.47
N THR A 469 -41.95 -0.82 39.24
CA THR A 469 -43.14 -0.21 39.87
C THR A 469 -44.42 -0.39 39.06
N SER A 470 -44.41 -1.01 37.91
CA SER A 470 -45.64 -1.49 37.26
C SER A 470 -46.06 -2.82 37.87
N LEU A 471 -46.69 -2.74 39.06
CA LEU A 471 -47.47 -3.87 39.60
C LEU A 471 -48.58 -4.24 38.60
N PRO A 472 -48.74 -5.54 38.27
CA PRO A 472 -49.89 -5.97 37.50
C PRO A 472 -51.13 -5.70 38.38
N ILE A 473 -51.99 -4.79 37.95
CA ILE A 473 -53.33 -4.66 38.47
C ILE A 473 -54.04 -5.97 38.11
N LYS A 474 -54.08 -6.91 39.05
CA LYS A 474 -55.03 -8.00 39.02
C LYS A 474 -56.40 -7.37 39.27
N LEU A 475 -57.19 -7.16 38.24
CA LEU A 475 -58.62 -7.06 38.32
C LEU A 475 -59.12 -8.43 38.83
N VAL A 476 -59.62 -8.48 40.03
CA VAL A 476 -60.41 -9.58 40.56
C VAL A 476 -61.84 -9.11 40.43
N ASP A 477 -62.61 -9.77 39.55
CA ASP A 477 -64.06 -9.90 39.68
C ASP A 477 -64.38 -11.08 40.58
#